data_b5ab9768d52ad53cae45dbebe00d58b8
#
_entry.id   b5ab9768d52ad53cae45dbebe00d58b8
#
_cell.length_a   1.000
_cell.length_b   1.000
_cell.length_c   1.000
_cell.angle_alpha   90.00
_cell.angle_beta   90.00
_cell.angle_gamma   90.00
#
_symmetry.space_group_name_H-M   'P 1'
#
loop_
_entity.id
_entity.type
_entity.pdbx_description
1 polymer ?
#
loop_
_entity_poly.entity_id
_entity_poly.type
_entity_poly.pdbx_seq_one_letter_code
_entity_poly.pdbx_strand_id
1 'polypeptide(L)'
;MNENISNESSQKFPMRPVAPLGVIAMNGCEEMGRRVNEYLMNWQVDSSSDQKLHSFYGSDKNGFLLEAHCPRFGTGEGKGMIKDTVRGYDLFIICDVGAYQCTYKLYGREIPMTPDEHYADLKRIIAAVSGKAY
;
A
#
# COMPACT_ATOMS: atom_id res chain seq x y z
N MET A 1 17.61 55.04 -2.67
CA MET A 1 17.36 54.00 -1.66
C MET A 1 16.77 52.81 -2.35
N ASN A 2 17.60 51.83 -2.69
CA ASN A 2 17.19 50.57 -3.28
C ASN A 2 17.29 49.49 -2.20
N GLU A 3 16.16 49.10 -1.67
CA GLU A 3 16.08 47.93 -0.79
C GLU A 3 16.11 46.67 -1.64
N ASN A 4 17.24 45.99 -1.62
CA ASN A 4 17.41 44.64 -2.09
C ASN A 4 16.70 43.71 -1.10
N ILE A 5 15.48 43.27 -1.44
CA ILE A 5 14.85 42.16 -0.76
C ILE A 5 15.57 40.89 -1.24
N SER A 6 16.44 40.39 -0.42
CA SER A 6 17.10 39.10 -0.59
C SER A 6 16.07 37.99 -0.66
N ASN A 7 15.95 37.37 -1.82
CA ASN A 7 15.29 36.11 -2.02
C ASN A 7 16.00 35.04 -1.15
N GLU A 8 15.46 34.73 0.00
CA GLU A 8 15.80 33.50 0.70
C GLU A 8 15.30 32.33 -0.14
N SER A 9 16.19 31.79 -0.95
CA SER A 9 16.00 30.50 -1.57
C SER A 9 15.88 29.46 -0.45
N SER A 10 14.66 29.05 -0.16
CA SER A 10 14.37 27.89 0.67
C SER A 10 15.14 26.71 0.09
N GLN A 11 16.25 26.36 0.72
CA GLN A 11 16.99 25.13 0.42
C GLN A 11 16.06 23.95 0.66
N LYS A 12 15.46 23.48 -0.41
CA LYS A 12 14.72 22.23 -0.43
C LYS A 12 15.74 21.11 -0.21
N PHE A 13 15.91 20.68 1.03
CA PHE A 13 16.70 19.49 1.32
C PHE A 13 16.05 18.32 0.58
N PRO A 14 16.75 17.63 -0.30
CA PRO A 14 16.21 16.47 -0.95
C PRO A 14 15.99 15.41 0.13
N MET A 15 14.72 15.23 0.54
CA MET A 15 14.35 14.13 1.43
C MET A 15 14.57 12.84 0.67
N ARG A 16 15.64 12.13 1.01
CA ARG A 16 15.88 10.79 0.48
C ARG A 16 14.93 9.83 1.17
N PRO A 17 14.19 9.00 0.44
CA PRO A 17 13.38 7.97 1.05
C PRO A 17 14.28 7.02 1.84
N VAL A 18 13.85 6.68 3.05
CA VAL A 18 14.58 5.78 3.95
C VAL A 18 14.38 4.32 3.55
N ALA A 19 13.20 4.03 2.98
CA ALA A 19 12.80 2.69 2.56
C ALA A 19 11.95 2.76 1.28
N PRO A 20 11.89 1.69 0.49
CA PRO A 20 10.95 1.61 -0.62
C PRO A 20 9.51 1.67 -0.12
N LEU A 21 8.67 2.40 -0.85
CA LEU A 21 7.25 2.54 -0.55
C LEU A 21 6.47 1.34 -1.09
N GLY A 22 5.56 0.82 -0.29
CA GLY A 22 4.60 -0.19 -0.71
C GLY A 22 3.17 0.18 -0.30
N VAL A 23 2.21 -0.14 -1.16
CA VAL A 23 0.79 0.08 -0.91
C VAL A 23 0.05 -1.24 -1.02
N ILE A 24 -0.69 -1.60 0.01
CA ILE A 24 -1.58 -2.75 0.03
C ILE A 24 -3.01 -2.23 0.04
N ALA A 25 -3.81 -2.59 -0.95
CA ALA A 25 -5.24 -2.32 -0.96
C ALA A 25 -6.01 -3.57 -0.51
N MET A 26 -6.76 -3.44 0.57
CA MET A 26 -7.62 -4.50 1.08
C MET A 26 -8.85 -4.70 0.19
N ASN A 27 -9.54 -5.81 0.38
CA ASN A 27 -10.77 -6.14 -0.33
C ASN A 27 -11.78 -4.97 -0.26
N GLY A 28 -12.27 -4.52 -1.41
CA GLY A 28 -13.13 -3.35 -1.56
C GLY A 28 -12.41 -2.02 -1.76
N CYS A 29 -11.08 -1.99 -1.62
CA CYS A 29 -10.25 -0.79 -1.83
C CYS A 29 -9.38 -0.87 -3.08
N GLU A 30 -9.55 -1.86 -3.94
CA GLU A 30 -8.68 -2.12 -5.09
C GLU A 30 -8.63 -0.93 -6.04
N GLU A 31 -9.77 -0.32 -6.33
CA GLU A 31 -9.85 0.86 -7.22
C GLU A 31 -9.14 2.08 -6.60
N MET A 32 -9.32 2.29 -5.30
CA MET A 32 -8.61 3.36 -4.59
C MET A 32 -7.10 3.11 -4.62
N GLY A 33 -6.68 1.88 -4.34
CA GLY A 33 -5.26 1.48 -4.40
C GLY A 33 -4.66 1.71 -5.79
N ARG A 34 -5.39 1.34 -6.85
CA ARG A 34 -4.96 1.57 -8.24
C ARG A 34 -4.77 3.07 -8.53
N ARG A 35 -5.73 3.91 -8.13
CA ARG A 35 -5.64 5.36 -8.32
C ARG A 35 -4.50 6.00 -7.54
N VAL A 36 -4.30 5.58 -6.28
CA VAL A 36 -3.16 6.04 -5.47
C VAL A 36 -1.84 5.65 -6.14
N ASN A 37 -1.73 4.42 -6.64
CA ASN A 37 -0.56 3.96 -7.36
C ASN A 37 -0.27 4.79 -8.61
N GLU A 38 -1.28 5.12 -9.40
CA GLU A 38 -1.14 5.98 -10.59
C GLU A 38 -0.61 7.38 -10.22
N TYR A 39 -1.13 7.99 -9.14
CA TYR A 39 -0.63 9.28 -8.66
C TYR A 39 0.83 9.19 -8.21
N LEU A 40 1.18 8.16 -7.45
CA LEU A 40 2.55 7.96 -6.98
C LEU A 40 3.52 7.74 -8.15
N MET A 41 3.13 6.96 -9.15
CA MET A 41 3.94 6.75 -10.34
C MET A 41 4.15 8.04 -11.13
N ASN A 42 3.11 8.86 -11.29
CA ASN A 42 3.21 10.16 -11.98
C ASN A 42 4.15 11.11 -11.20
N TRP A 43 4.02 11.19 -9.88
CA TRP A 43 4.93 12.00 -9.06
C TRP A 43 6.39 11.54 -9.15
N GLN A 44 6.60 10.23 -9.26
CA GLN A 44 7.94 9.68 -9.47
C GLN A 44 8.57 10.16 -10.77
N VAL A 45 7.80 10.16 -11.86
CA VAL A 45 8.27 10.63 -13.17
C VAL A 45 8.65 12.11 -13.10
N ASP A 46 7.81 12.94 -12.48
CA ASP A 46 8.05 14.38 -12.36
C ASP A 46 9.27 14.71 -11.48
N SER A 47 9.59 13.83 -10.52
CA SER A 47 10.69 14.01 -9.57
C SER A 47 12.02 13.43 -10.06
N SER A 48 12.03 12.71 -11.17
CA SER A 48 13.15 11.86 -11.60
C SER A 48 14.27 12.56 -12.36
N SER A 49 14.61 13.80 -12.02
CA SER A 49 15.91 14.37 -12.42
C SER A 49 17.12 13.66 -11.77
N ASP A 50 16.91 12.82 -10.76
CA ASP A 50 17.95 12.05 -10.07
C ASP A 50 17.78 10.54 -10.31
N GLN A 51 18.60 10.00 -11.19
CA GLN A 51 18.65 8.55 -11.52
C GLN A 51 18.83 7.61 -10.29
N LYS A 52 19.32 8.12 -9.17
CA LYS A 52 19.51 7.36 -7.93
C LYS A 52 18.21 7.14 -7.14
N LEU A 53 17.17 7.92 -7.40
CA LEU A 53 15.87 7.73 -6.76
C LEU A 53 15.09 6.54 -7.34
N HIS A 54 15.32 6.20 -8.60
CA HIS A 54 14.64 5.10 -9.28
C HIS A 54 14.80 3.73 -8.60
N SER A 55 15.90 3.50 -7.88
CA SER A 55 16.14 2.21 -7.21
C SER A 55 15.38 2.04 -5.89
N PHE A 56 14.82 3.11 -5.34
CA PHE A 56 14.03 3.07 -4.10
C PHE A 56 12.53 2.95 -4.32
N TYR A 57 12.08 3.25 -5.52
CA TYR A 57 10.67 3.11 -5.90
C TYR A 57 10.55 1.80 -6.66
N GLY A 58 9.71 0.90 -6.17
CA GLY A 58 9.53 -0.43 -6.74
C GLY A 58 9.53 -0.39 -8.27
N SER A 59 10.55 -1.02 -8.85
CA SER A 59 10.78 -1.03 -10.30
C SER A 59 9.97 -2.11 -11.01
N ASP A 60 9.06 -2.77 -10.30
CA ASP A 60 8.27 -3.84 -10.85
C ASP A 60 7.05 -3.32 -11.61
N LYS A 61 6.54 -4.13 -12.53
CA LYS A 61 5.46 -3.80 -13.46
C LYS A 61 4.18 -3.25 -12.81
N ASN A 62 4.01 -3.42 -11.50
CA ASN A 62 2.86 -2.99 -10.72
C ASN A 62 3.06 -1.68 -9.95
N GLY A 63 4.22 -1.02 -10.10
CA GLY A 63 4.53 0.22 -9.36
C GLY A 63 4.69 -0.04 -7.85
N PHE A 64 3.87 0.65 -7.07
CA PHE A 64 3.91 0.58 -5.59
C PHE A 64 2.93 -0.43 -5.01
N LEU A 65 2.01 -0.99 -5.82
CA LEU A 65 1.01 -1.94 -5.32
C LEU A 65 1.64 -3.30 -5.04
N LEU A 66 1.38 -3.78 -3.82
CA LEU A 66 1.76 -5.11 -3.35
C LEU A 66 0.52 -5.98 -3.23
N GLU A 67 0.63 -7.22 -3.68
CA GLU A 67 -0.48 -8.15 -3.69
C GLU A 67 -0.64 -8.84 -2.34
N ALA A 68 -1.80 -8.59 -1.70
CA ALA A 68 -2.17 -9.21 -0.44
C ALA A 68 -3.64 -9.66 -0.48
N HIS A 69 -3.95 -10.75 0.18
CA HIS A 69 -5.30 -11.26 0.27
C HIS A 69 -5.51 -12.10 1.53
N CYS A 70 -6.78 -12.32 1.88
CA CYS A 70 -7.18 -13.11 3.04
C CYS A 70 -8.08 -14.27 2.61
N PRO A 71 -7.51 -15.40 2.14
CA PRO A 71 -8.31 -16.58 1.85
C PRO A 71 -8.97 -17.13 3.10
N ARG A 72 -10.14 -17.78 2.93
CA ARG A 72 -10.89 -18.41 4.00
C ARG A 72 -10.64 -19.91 4.04
N PHE A 73 -10.42 -20.44 5.23
CA PHE A 73 -10.48 -21.88 5.46
C PHE A 73 -11.94 -22.36 5.53
N GLY A 74 -12.17 -23.69 5.48
CA GLY A 74 -13.49 -24.27 5.61
C GLY A 74 -14.21 -23.93 6.92
N THR A 75 -13.48 -23.56 7.95
CA THR A 75 -14.02 -23.06 9.24
C THR A 75 -14.54 -21.62 9.15
N GLY A 76 -14.30 -20.91 8.05
CA GLY A 76 -14.57 -19.48 7.88
C GLY A 76 -13.43 -18.57 8.37
N GLU A 77 -12.42 -19.13 9.00
CA GLU A 77 -11.25 -18.37 9.46
C GLU A 77 -10.43 -17.88 8.25
N GLY A 78 -9.97 -16.62 8.31
CA GLY A 78 -9.10 -16.04 7.28
C GLY A 78 -7.62 -16.20 7.61
N LYS A 79 -6.79 -16.22 6.57
CA LYS A 79 -5.34 -16.16 6.68
C LYS A 79 -4.83 -14.96 5.90
N GLY A 80 -4.04 -14.07 6.55
CA GLY A 80 -3.33 -13.01 5.85
C GLY A 80 -2.19 -13.58 5.00
N MET A 81 -2.20 -13.26 3.71
CA MET A 81 -1.15 -13.67 2.78
C MET A 81 -0.68 -12.46 1.98
N ILE A 82 0.64 -12.32 1.88
CA ILE A 82 1.30 -11.31 1.04
C ILE A 82 2.19 -12.08 0.08
N LYS A 83 2.05 -11.81 -1.22
CA LYS A 83 2.81 -12.54 -2.25
C LYS A 83 4.23 -12.01 -2.40
N ASP A 84 4.41 -10.73 -2.10
CA ASP A 84 5.68 -10.04 -2.30
C ASP A 84 6.50 -10.00 -1.02
N THR A 85 7.81 -9.84 -1.18
CA THR A 85 8.69 -9.59 -0.03
C THR A 85 8.52 -8.14 0.41
N VAL A 86 8.06 -7.94 1.65
CA VAL A 86 7.79 -6.60 2.21
C VAL A 86 8.83 -6.17 3.25
N ARG A 87 9.88 -6.94 3.43
CA ARG A 87 10.93 -6.62 4.39
C ARG A 87 11.66 -5.33 3.98
N GLY A 88 11.71 -4.37 4.89
CA GLY A 88 12.38 -3.10 4.67
C GLY A 88 11.56 -2.08 3.87
N TYR A 89 10.29 -2.34 3.64
CA TYR A 89 9.37 -1.38 3.02
C TYR A 89 8.68 -0.48 4.05
N ASP A 90 8.44 0.76 3.64
CA ASP A 90 7.42 1.61 4.26
C ASP A 90 6.07 1.24 3.66
N LEU A 91 5.20 0.61 4.46
CA LEU A 91 3.94 0.05 3.99
C LEU A 91 2.74 0.90 4.40
N PHE A 92 1.90 1.18 3.42
CA PHE A 92 0.59 1.78 3.63
C PHE A 92 -0.50 0.75 3.29
N ILE A 93 -1.44 0.55 4.20
CA ILE A 93 -2.56 -0.36 4.01
C ILE A 93 -3.83 0.46 3.90
N ILE A 94 -4.51 0.36 2.75
CA ILE A 94 -5.80 0.99 2.50
C ILE A 94 -6.89 -0.02 2.84
N CYS A 95 -7.73 0.31 3.80
CA CYS A 95 -8.82 -0.55 4.26
C CYS A 95 -10.09 0.28 4.47
N ASP A 96 -11.20 -0.18 3.91
CA ASP A 96 -12.53 0.33 4.20
C ASP A 96 -13.36 -0.76 4.89
N VAL A 97 -13.60 -0.59 6.18
CA VAL A 97 -14.41 -1.53 6.96
C VAL A 97 -15.90 -1.46 6.64
N GLY A 98 -16.32 -0.39 5.97
CA GLY A 98 -17.71 -0.18 5.51
C GLY A 98 -17.98 -0.68 4.10
N ALA A 99 -17.10 -1.45 3.48
CA ALA A 99 -17.24 -1.98 2.12
C ALA A 99 -18.26 -3.13 2.07
N TYR A 100 -19.55 -2.81 2.20
CA TYR A 100 -20.66 -3.79 2.28
C TYR A 100 -20.86 -4.64 1.04
N GLN A 101 -20.31 -4.25 -0.11
CA GLN A 101 -20.38 -4.99 -1.37
C GLN A 101 -19.42 -6.18 -1.41
N CYS A 102 -18.50 -6.27 -0.48
CA CYS A 102 -17.51 -7.33 -0.46
C CYS A 102 -18.10 -8.64 0.05
N THR A 103 -17.70 -9.73 -0.61
CA THR A 103 -18.07 -11.10 -0.25
C THR A 103 -16.84 -11.98 -0.19
N TYR A 104 -16.96 -13.10 0.48
CA TYR A 104 -16.00 -14.21 0.38
C TYR A 104 -16.73 -15.52 0.10
N LYS A 105 -16.02 -16.48 -0.49
CA LYS A 105 -16.59 -17.79 -0.80
C LYS A 105 -16.33 -18.77 0.33
N LEU A 106 -17.41 -19.44 0.78
CA LEU A 106 -17.36 -20.51 1.75
C LEU A 106 -18.30 -21.65 1.30
N TYR A 107 -17.74 -22.83 1.09
CA TYR A 107 -18.48 -24.00 0.57
C TYR A 107 -19.32 -23.71 -0.68
N GLY A 108 -18.77 -22.93 -1.61
CA GLY A 108 -19.44 -22.57 -2.86
C GLY A 108 -20.52 -21.50 -2.73
N ARG A 109 -20.73 -20.95 -1.55
CA ARG A 109 -21.65 -19.83 -1.30
C ARG A 109 -20.87 -18.53 -1.14
N GLU A 110 -21.46 -17.45 -1.63
CA GLU A 110 -20.96 -16.08 -1.35
C GLU A 110 -21.55 -15.58 -0.06
N ILE A 111 -20.68 -15.20 0.86
CA ILE A 111 -21.03 -14.67 2.19
C ILE A 111 -20.65 -13.19 2.22
N PRO A 112 -21.59 -12.28 2.51
CA PRO A 112 -21.26 -10.86 2.68
C PRO A 112 -20.28 -10.65 3.82
N MET A 113 -19.31 -9.77 3.62
CA MET A 113 -18.37 -9.38 4.66
C MET A 113 -19.01 -8.34 5.60
N THR A 114 -18.83 -8.55 6.88
CA THR A 114 -19.19 -7.59 7.92
C THR A 114 -18.03 -6.62 8.21
N PRO A 115 -18.27 -5.45 8.82
CA PRO A 115 -17.21 -4.57 9.28
C PRO A 115 -16.17 -5.25 10.18
N ASP A 116 -16.61 -6.16 11.04
CA ASP A 116 -15.73 -6.93 11.92
C ASP A 116 -14.81 -7.88 11.15
N GLU A 117 -15.31 -8.45 10.05
CA GLU A 117 -14.51 -9.33 9.18
C GLU A 117 -13.47 -8.53 8.39
N HIS A 118 -13.82 -7.35 7.88
CA HIS A 118 -12.85 -6.43 7.27
C HIS A 118 -11.76 -6.04 8.25
N TYR A 119 -12.15 -5.70 9.48
CA TYR A 119 -11.19 -5.35 10.54
C TYR A 119 -10.34 -6.54 10.96
N ALA A 120 -10.92 -7.75 11.02
CA ALA A 120 -10.17 -8.96 11.30
C ALA A 120 -9.13 -9.26 10.19
N ASP A 121 -9.50 -9.05 8.92
CA ASP A 121 -8.60 -9.23 7.79
C ASP A 121 -7.45 -8.19 7.80
N LEU A 122 -7.75 -6.94 8.15
CA LEU A 122 -6.73 -5.92 8.35
C LEU A 122 -5.70 -6.38 9.41
N LYS A 123 -6.15 -6.88 10.56
CA LYS A 123 -5.25 -7.41 11.61
C LYS A 123 -4.42 -8.59 11.11
N ARG A 124 -4.98 -9.46 10.27
CA ARG A 124 -4.27 -10.60 9.68
C ARG A 124 -3.17 -10.15 8.71
N ILE A 125 -3.45 -9.13 7.88
CA ILE A 125 -2.44 -8.57 7.00
C ILE A 125 -1.34 -7.86 7.79
N ILE A 126 -1.67 -7.06 8.81
CA ILE A 126 -0.67 -6.45 9.69
C ILE A 126 0.20 -7.53 10.35
N ALA A 127 -0.39 -8.62 10.81
CA ALA A 127 0.35 -9.74 11.38
C ALA A 127 1.26 -10.42 10.33
N ALA A 128 0.79 -10.57 9.10
CA ALA A 128 1.58 -11.15 8.02
C ALA A 128 2.77 -10.25 7.62
N VAL A 129 2.58 -8.92 7.62
CA VAL A 129 3.66 -7.94 7.38
C VAL A 129 4.70 -7.98 8.49
N SER A 130 4.26 -7.98 9.75
CA SER A 130 5.13 -7.99 10.92
C SER A 130 5.63 -9.40 11.26
N GLY A 131 5.02 -10.39 10.65
CA GLY A 131 5.33 -11.79 10.86
C GLY A 131 6.80 -12.06 10.61
N LYS A 132 7.45 -12.59 11.60
CA LYS A 132 8.74 -13.23 11.40
C LYS A 132 8.52 -14.27 10.31
N ALA A 133 9.21 -14.10 9.18
CA ALA A 133 9.36 -15.19 8.25
C ALA A 133 10.08 -16.30 9.03
N TYR A 134 9.32 -17.27 9.44
CA TYR A 134 9.89 -18.51 9.99
C TYR A 134 10.12 -19.46 8.85
#